data_1a269de5c23812763f807c9e4eb55e06
#
_entry.id   1a269de5c23812763f807c9e4eb55e06
#
_cell.length_a   1.000
_cell.length_b   1.000
_cell.length_c   1.000
_cell.angle_alpha   90.00
_cell.angle_beta   90.00
_cell.angle_gamma   90.00
#
_symmetry.space_group_name_H-M   'P 1'
#
loop_
_entity.id
_entity.type
_entity.pdbx_description
1 polymer ?
#
loop_
_entity_poly.entity_id
_entity_poly.type
_entity_poly.pdbx_seq_one_letter_code
_entity_poly.pdbx_strand_id
1 'polypeptide(L)'
;TSIIKKLESTLKASIGKVYVGIGGQSLRTIRNTEVRHLEEETKISQELIDSLMDSNREVPIIDQDILEVAPQEYKVGINLLADPVGVPSDHIEGRFLNIIARSSVKQNIDKCFHQAGIEIADYVISPLALANAVLTNSERRSGCMLIDFGADTTTVSVYKNNILRHLAVIPLGGSNITKDICSQQIEEEDAEELKLKYGNAYIDPSKDEEETPNYAIDGKCSIEAHLLEDIVEARVNEILANVWNQIVLSGYDDKLLAGAIVTGGAANLKNMEEAFSKRTKLEKVRMAKDSQLSLKGGIE
;
A
#
# COMPACT_ATOMS: atom_id res chain seq x y z
N THR A 1 -5.06 -24.12 -9.90
CA THR A 1 -4.37 -25.40 -10.28
C THR A 1 -3.54 -25.29 -11.54
N SER A 2 -3.97 -24.61 -12.61
CA SER A 2 -3.19 -24.47 -13.86
C SER A 2 -1.89 -23.68 -13.66
N ILE A 3 -1.94 -22.56 -12.95
CA ILE A 3 -0.76 -21.71 -12.65
C ILE A 3 0.28 -22.50 -11.85
N ILE A 4 -0.17 -23.22 -10.81
CA ILE A 4 0.73 -24.01 -9.96
C ILE A 4 1.44 -25.09 -10.77
N LYS A 5 0.71 -25.85 -11.59
CA LYS A 5 1.31 -26.86 -12.49
C LYS A 5 2.33 -26.25 -13.45
N LYS A 6 2.05 -25.05 -13.97
CA LYS A 6 2.99 -24.32 -14.83
C LYS A 6 4.26 -23.93 -14.04
N LEU A 7 4.11 -23.43 -12.83
CA LEU A 7 5.25 -23.08 -11.97
C LEU A 7 6.07 -24.32 -11.57
N GLU A 8 5.42 -25.41 -11.15
CA GLU A 8 6.10 -26.68 -10.84
C GLU A 8 6.87 -27.22 -12.03
N SER A 9 6.28 -27.14 -13.24
CA SER A 9 6.95 -27.52 -14.47
C SER A 9 8.18 -26.66 -14.76
N THR A 10 8.10 -25.34 -14.53
CA THR A 10 9.21 -24.40 -14.73
C THR A 10 10.30 -24.58 -13.69
N LEU A 11 9.93 -24.74 -12.43
CA LEU A 11 10.85 -24.92 -11.30
C LEU A 11 11.41 -26.32 -11.19
N LYS A 12 10.79 -27.32 -11.88
CA LYS A 12 11.08 -28.75 -11.74
C LYS A 12 11.02 -29.23 -10.28
N ALA A 13 10.11 -28.66 -9.50
CA ALA A 13 9.91 -28.95 -8.09
C ALA A 13 8.42 -28.92 -7.75
N SER A 14 8.00 -29.70 -6.76
CA SER A 14 6.62 -29.67 -6.24
C SER A 14 6.44 -28.52 -5.26
N ILE A 15 5.30 -27.84 -5.34
CA ILE A 15 4.91 -26.76 -4.45
C ILE A 15 3.87 -27.30 -3.47
N GLY A 16 4.27 -27.62 -2.24
CA GLY A 16 3.38 -28.12 -1.20
C GLY A 16 2.96 -27.07 -0.19
N LYS A 17 3.73 -25.98 -0.02
CA LYS A 17 3.53 -24.95 0.99
C LYS A 17 3.92 -23.58 0.48
N VAL A 18 3.11 -22.55 0.82
CA VAL A 18 3.29 -21.17 0.33
C VAL A 18 3.01 -20.14 1.41
N TYR A 19 3.62 -18.95 1.27
CA TYR A 19 3.21 -17.73 1.95
C TYR A 19 2.20 -17.00 1.07
N VAL A 20 1.17 -16.39 1.68
CA VAL A 20 0.11 -15.72 0.94
C VAL A 20 0.05 -14.25 1.31
N GLY A 21 0.26 -13.38 0.33
CA GLY A 21 0.08 -11.94 0.49
C GLY A 21 -1.40 -11.55 0.53
N ILE A 22 -1.82 -10.81 1.56
CA ILE A 22 -3.15 -10.21 1.64
C ILE A 22 -3.05 -8.72 1.34
N GLY A 23 -3.84 -8.26 0.39
CA GLY A 23 -3.96 -6.86 -0.02
C GLY A 23 -5.34 -6.60 -0.64
N GLY A 24 -5.49 -5.43 -1.27
CA GLY A 24 -6.71 -5.07 -2.02
C GLY A 24 -7.71 -4.23 -1.25
N GLN A 25 -8.86 -3.96 -1.87
CA GLN A 25 -9.82 -2.92 -1.47
C GLN A 25 -10.45 -3.10 -0.08
N SER A 26 -10.48 -4.30 0.48
CA SER A 26 -11.06 -4.54 1.80
C SER A 26 -10.11 -4.18 2.94
N LEU A 27 -8.83 -3.97 2.64
CA LEU A 27 -7.80 -3.68 3.63
C LEU A 27 -7.88 -2.24 4.10
N ARG A 28 -7.98 -2.03 5.40
CA ARG A 28 -8.01 -0.70 6.01
C ARG A 28 -7.51 -0.75 7.45
N THR A 29 -7.31 0.42 8.05
CA THR A 29 -6.94 0.52 9.46
C THR A 29 -8.06 1.11 10.30
N ILE A 30 -8.17 0.62 11.53
CA ILE A 30 -8.98 1.21 12.60
C ILE A 30 -8.12 1.40 13.83
N ARG A 31 -8.42 2.44 14.59
CA ARG A 31 -7.79 2.69 15.90
C ARG A 31 -8.63 2.08 17.00
N ASN A 32 -7.97 1.45 17.96
CA ASN A 32 -8.60 0.97 19.18
C ASN A 32 -7.73 1.34 20.39
N THR A 33 -8.36 1.37 21.56
CA THR A 33 -7.71 1.71 22.82
C THR A 33 -8.15 0.71 23.85
N GLU A 34 -7.18 0.04 24.48
CA GLU A 34 -7.40 -0.88 25.59
C GLU A 34 -6.92 -0.24 26.88
N VAL A 35 -7.75 -0.28 27.92
CA VAL A 35 -7.43 0.26 29.24
C VAL A 35 -7.37 -0.86 30.25
N ARG A 36 -6.33 -0.86 31.08
CA ARG A 36 -6.20 -1.81 32.17
C ARG A 36 -5.94 -1.06 33.47
N HIS A 37 -6.75 -1.33 34.49
CA HIS A 37 -6.53 -0.88 35.86
C HIS A 37 -5.81 -1.98 36.63
N LEU A 38 -4.84 -1.58 37.44
CA LEU A 38 -4.07 -2.45 38.32
C LEU A 38 -4.54 -2.23 39.74
N GLU A 39 -4.57 -3.28 40.55
CA GLU A 39 -5.10 -3.21 41.93
C GLU A 39 -4.23 -2.33 42.86
N GLU A 40 -2.94 -2.28 42.57
CA GLU A 40 -1.94 -1.46 43.26
C GLU A 40 -0.98 -0.85 42.25
N GLU A 41 -0.26 0.20 42.64
CA GLU A 41 0.81 0.78 41.83
C GLU A 41 1.93 -0.24 41.64
N THR A 42 1.93 -0.90 40.49
CA THR A 42 2.92 -1.94 40.11
C THR A 42 3.71 -1.53 38.91
N LYS A 43 4.89 -2.13 38.73
CA LYS A 43 5.67 -1.95 37.51
C LYS A 43 4.99 -2.67 36.36
N ILE A 44 4.75 -1.96 35.28
CA ILE A 44 4.21 -2.53 34.04
C ILE A 44 5.18 -3.60 33.54
N SER A 45 4.68 -4.82 33.35
CA SER A 45 5.45 -5.94 32.82
C SER A 45 5.21 -6.14 31.33
N GLN A 46 6.07 -6.93 30.67
CA GLN A 46 5.88 -7.30 29.28
C GLN A 46 4.61 -8.15 29.10
N GLU A 47 4.31 -9.03 30.05
CA GLU A 47 3.12 -9.89 30.04
C GLU A 47 1.82 -9.04 30.05
N LEU A 48 1.83 -7.90 30.76
CA LEU A 48 0.70 -6.98 30.75
C LEU A 48 0.52 -6.33 29.35
N ILE A 49 1.62 -5.93 28.72
CA ILE A 49 1.60 -5.38 27.36
C ILE A 49 1.07 -6.43 26.37
N ASP A 50 1.58 -7.66 26.44
CA ASP A 50 1.13 -8.75 25.59
C ASP A 50 -0.35 -9.06 25.81
N SER A 51 -0.82 -9.06 27.06
CA SER A 51 -2.25 -9.23 27.40
C SER A 51 -3.14 -8.11 26.82
N LEU A 52 -2.65 -6.86 26.78
CA LEU A 52 -3.38 -5.75 26.13
C LEU A 52 -3.48 -5.96 24.63
N MET A 53 -2.40 -6.41 24.01
CA MET A 53 -2.39 -6.72 22.56
C MET A 53 -3.33 -7.87 22.23
N ASP A 54 -3.35 -8.92 23.02
CA ASP A 54 -4.23 -10.07 22.82
C ASP A 54 -5.70 -9.67 23.02
N SER A 55 -6.02 -8.89 24.07
CA SER A 55 -7.37 -8.34 24.27
C SER A 55 -7.81 -7.52 23.07
N ASN A 56 -6.92 -6.70 22.51
CA ASN A 56 -7.22 -5.90 21.32
C ASN A 56 -7.46 -6.75 20.06
N ARG A 57 -6.76 -7.90 19.90
CA ARG A 57 -6.97 -8.84 18.79
C ARG A 57 -8.33 -9.53 18.86
N GLU A 58 -8.88 -9.72 20.05
CA GLU A 58 -10.16 -10.38 20.26
C GLU A 58 -11.37 -9.45 20.16
N VAL A 59 -11.15 -8.15 19.93
CA VAL A 59 -12.25 -7.18 19.74
C VAL A 59 -13.10 -7.61 18.52
N PRO A 60 -14.40 -7.90 18.73
CA PRO A 60 -15.25 -8.36 17.65
C PRO A 60 -15.57 -7.22 16.68
N ILE A 61 -15.36 -7.46 15.40
CA ILE A 61 -15.71 -6.53 14.32
C ILE A 61 -16.63 -7.29 13.35
N ILE A 62 -17.80 -6.73 13.08
CA ILE A 62 -18.80 -7.39 12.24
C ILE A 62 -18.23 -7.59 10.82
N ASP A 63 -18.26 -8.85 10.35
CA ASP A 63 -17.82 -9.29 9.02
C ASP A 63 -16.37 -8.94 8.66
N GLN A 64 -15.51 -8.70 9.66
CA GLN A 64 -14.11 -8.35 9.45
C GLN A 64 -13.21 -9.06 10.47
N ASP A 65 -12.00 -9.38 10.02
CA ASP A 65 -10.96 -9.97 10.85
C ASP A 65 -9.84 -8.94 11.08
N ILE A 66 -9.29 -8.91 12.29
CA ILE A 66 -8.04 -8.21 12.58
C ILE A 66 -6.91 -9.11 12.06
N LEU A 67 -6.20 -8.61 11.05
CA LEU A 67 -5.10 -9.34 10.42
C LEU A 67 -3.77 -9.06 11.09
N GLU A 68 -3.57 -7.81 11.57
CA GLU A 68 -2.34 -7.38 12.23
C GLU A 68 -2.65 -6.23 13.20
N VAL A 69 -1.89 -6.17 14.29
CA VAL A 69 -1.97 -5.12 15.32
C VAL A 69 -0.65 -4.37 15.36
N ALA A 70 -0.70 -3.07 15.12
CA ALA A 70 0.45 -2.18 15.22
C ALA A 70 0.31 -1.31 16.49
N PRO A 71 1.08 -1.59 17.57
CA PRO A 71 1.11 -0.73 18.74
C PRO A 71 1.51 0.69 18.35
N GLN A 72 0.82 1.69 18.91
CA GLN A 72 1.10 3.09 18.63
C GLN A 72 1.86 3.73 19.78
N GLU A 73 1.22 3.84 20.91
CA GLU A 73 1.74 4.49 22.11
C GLU A 73 0.98 3.94 23.32
N TYR A 74 1.64 3.97 24.46
CA TYR A 74 1.04 3.63 25.75
C TYR A 74 0.96 4.89 26.59
N LYS A 75 -0.23 5.19 27.14
CA LYS A 75 -0.42 6.29 28.07
C LYS A 75 -0.37 5.74 29.49
N VAL A 76 0.58 6.27 30.26
CA VAL A 76 0.79 5.95 31.68
C VAL A 76 0.76 7.25 32.46
N GLY A 77 -0.30 7.46 33.24
CA GLY A 77 -0.57 8.76 33.84
C GLY A 77 -0.77 9.84 32.79
N ILE A 78 0.07 10.86 32.79
CA ILE A 78 0.07 11.96 31.79
C ILE A 78 1.04 11.74 30.65
N ASN A 79 1.89 10.70 30.71
CA ASN A 79 2.96 10.46 29.75
C ASN A 79 2.51 9.52 28.64
N LEU A 80 2.95 9.81 27.42
CA LEU A 80 2.84 8.92 26.26
C LEU A 80 4.22 8.28 26.01
N LEU A 81 4.28 6.96 26.08
CA LEU A 81 5.51 6.17 25.98
C LEU A 81 5.41 5.19 24.81
N ALA A 82 6.50 4.98 24.10
CA ALA A 82 6.60 3.91 23.11
C ALA A 82 6.80 2.55 23.80
N ASP A 83 7.54 2.53 24.90
CA ASP A 83 7.78 1.36 25.73
C ASP A 83 7.55 1.75 27.21
N PRO A 84 6.49 1.24 27.85
CA PRO A 84 6.15 1.54 29.24
C PRO A 84 6.69 0.51 30.22
N VAL A 85 7.40 -0.55 29.77
CA VAL A 85 7.87 -1.63 30.65
C VAL A 85 8.77 -1.09 31.77
N GLY A 86 8.49 -1.51 33.00
CA GLY A 86 9.22 -1.10 34.20
C GLY A 86 8.72 0.21 34.85
N VAL A 87 7.83 0.96 34.22
CA VAL A 87 7.24 2.16 34.77
C VAL A 87 6.17 1.77 35.81
N PRO A 88 6.19 2.33 37.05
CA PRO A 88 5.15 2.09 38.03
C PRO A 88 3.87 2.86 37.67
N SER A 89 2.71 2.20 37.77
CA SER A 89 1.40 2.81 37.54
C SER A 89 0.27 1.98 38.14
N ASP A 90 -0.85 2.61 38.38
CA ASP A 90 -2.12 1.99 38.75
C ASP A 90 -3.04 1.74 37.54
N HIS A 91 -2.68 2.30 36.39
CA HIS A 91 -3.40 2.06 35.11
C HIS A 91 -2.51 2.27 33.90
N ILE A 92 -2.90 1.65 32.78
CA ILE A 92 -2.27 1.81 31.49
C ILE A 92 -3.34 1.86 30.40
N GLU A 93 -3.16 2.74 29.41
CA GLU A 93 -3.95 2.82 28.18
C GLU A 93 -3.06 2.47 27.00
N GLY A 94 -3.30 1.32 26.36
CA GLY A 94 -2.64 0.92 25.12
C GLY A 94 -3.41 1.41 23.90
N ARG A 95 -2.75 2.12 22.99
CA ARG A 95 -3.32 2.59 21.72
C ARG A 95 -2.82 1.73 20.59
N PHE A 96 -3.73 1.21 19.80
CA PHE A 96 -3.44 0.28 18.72
C PHE A 96 -4.00 0.76 17.39
N LEU A 97 -3.29 0.46 16.31
CA LEU A 97 -3.76 0.55 14.94
C LEU A 97 -3.96 -0.88 14.43
N ASN A 98 -5.20 -1.27 14.24
CA ASN A 98 -5.54 -2.60 13.74
C ASN A 98 -5.69 -2.57 12.22
N ILE A 99 -5.00 -3.45 11.53
CA ILE A 99 -5.18 -3.68 10.10
C ILE A 99 -6.26 -4.76 9.97
N ILE A 100 -7.34 -4.39 9.32
CA ILE A 100 -8.52 -5.25 9.17
C ILE A 100 -8.85 -5.49 7.71
N ALA A 101 -9.50 -6.62 7.43
CA ALA A 101 -10.08 -6.92 6.13
C ALA A 101 -11.40 -7.68 6.32
N ARG A 102 -12.21 -7.78 5.25
CA ARG A 102 -13.41 -8.61 5.27
C ARG A 102 -13.04 -10.08 5.50
N SER A 103 -13.73 -10.74 6.44
CA SER A 103 -13.51 -12.16 6.76
C SER A 103 -13.62 -13.07 5.52
N SER A 104 -14.50 -12.72 4.58
CA SER A 104 -14.65 -13.45 3.33
C SER A 104 -13.37 -13.51 2.47
N VAL A 105 -12.47 -12.53 2.58
CA VAL A 105 -11.21 -12.52 1.81
C VAL A 105 -10.34 -13.69 2.23
N LYS A 106 -10.05 -13.82 3.52
CA LYS A 106 -9.26 -14.92 4.06
C LYS A 106 -9.91 -16.26 3.79
N GLN A 107 -11.22 -16.39 4.07
CA GLN A 107 -11.98 -17.60 3.84
C GLN A 107 -11.95 -18.07 2.38
N ASN A 108 -12.02 -17.14 1.41
CA ASN A 108 -11.94 -17.48 0.00
C ASN A 108 -10.53 -17.94 -0.40
N ILE A 109 -9.50 -17.30 0.15
CA ILE A 109 -8.10 -17.72 -0.05
C ILE A 109 -7.91 -19.13 0.51
N ASP A 110 -8.31 -19.38 1.76
CA ASP A 110 -8.24 -20.71 2.39
C ASP A 110 -8.91 -21.78 1.54
N LYS A 111 -10.13 -21.53 1.06
CA LYS A 111 -10.85 -22.45 0.18
C LYS A 111 -10.10 -22.74 -1.13
N CYS A 112 -9.56 -21.70 -1.76
CA CYS A 112 -8.82 -21.84 -3.02
C CYS A 112 -7.56 -22.71 -2.85
N PHE A 113 -6.78 -22.49 -1.81
CA PHE A 113 -5.56 -23.25 -1.55
C PHE A 113 -5.87 -24.68 -1.09
N HIS A 114 -6.87 -24.85 -0.26
CA HIS A 114 -7.35 -26.19 0.14
C HIS A 114 -7.79 -27.01 -1.08
N GLN A 115 -8.57 -26.41 -2.02
CA GLN A 115 -8.97 -27.09 -3.25
C GLN A 115 -7.78 -27.40 -4.18
N ALA A 116 -6.73 -26.62 -4.10
CA ALA A 116 -5.51 -26.85 -4.86
C ALA A 116 -4.57 -27.88 -4.21
N GLY A 117 -4.85 -28.31 -2.98
CA GLY A 117 -4.02 -29.24 -2.22
C GLY A 117 -2.71 -28.62 -1.74
N ILE A 118 -2.69 -27.30 -1.50
CA ILE A 118 -1.52 -26.55 -1.06
C ILE A 118 -1.73 -26.03 0.34
N GLU A 119 -0.75 -26.21 1.19
CA GLU A 119 -0.73 -25.69 2.56
C GLU A 119 -0.34 -24.20 2.57
N ILE A 120 -1.08 -23.38 3.30
CA ILE A 120 -0.68 -21.99 3.59
C ILE A 120 0.23 -22.01 4.82
N ALA A 121 1.49 -21.59 4.62
CA ALA A 121 2.48 -21.49 5.71
C ALA A 121 2.11 -20.34 6.65
N ASP A 122 1.81 -19.18 6.09
CA ASP A 122 1.43 -18.00 6.82
C ASP A 122 0.84 -16.95 5.87
N TYR A 123 0.16 -15.96 6.45
CA TYR A 123 -0.36 -14.79 5.76
C TYR A 123 0.55 -13.59 5.98
N VAL A 124 0.82 -12.85 4.92
CA VAL A 124 1.63 -11.63 4.96
C VAL A 124 0.79 -10.46 4.47
N ILE A 125 0.74 -9.37 5.22
CA ILE A 125 0.07 -8.15 4.78
C ILE A 125 0.95 -7.48 3.72
N SER A 126 0.50 -7.50 2.46
CA SER A 126 1.29 -7.05 1.31
C SER A 126 1.87 -5.65 1.47
N PRO A 127 1.13 -4.62 1.92
CA PRO A 127 1.68 -3.29 2.17
C PRO A 127 2.79 -3.25 3.23
N LEU A 128 2.75 -4.11 4.25
CA LEU A 128 3.80 -4.18 5.27
C LEU A 128 5.06 -4.84 4.71
N ALA A 129 4.90 -5.91 3.95
CA ALA A 129 6.00 -6.57 3.26
C ALA A 129 6.69 -5.62 2.29
N LEU A 130 5.90 -4.90 1.49
CA LEU A 130 6.41 -3.89 0.56
C LEU A 130 7.19 -2.79 1.30
N ALA A 131 6.64 -2.25 2.38
CA ALA A 131 7.33 -1.26 3.18
C ALA A 131 8.68 -1.79 3.72
N ASN A 132 8.72 -3.06 4.12
CA ASN A 132 9.97 -3.68 4.58
C ASN A 132 11.02 -3.82 3.47
N ALA A 133 10.59 -4.02 2.23
CA ALA A 133 11.46 -4.15 1.08
C ALA A 133 12.03 -2.80 0.60
N VAL A 134 11.21 -1.73 0.60
CA VAL A 134 11.56 -0.49 -0.12
C VAL A 134 11.89 0.71 0.77
N LEU A 135 11.47 0.72 2.05
CA LEU A 135 11.71 1.82 2.97
C LEU A 135 12.96 1.61 3.81
N THR A 136 13.76 2.63 3.93
CA THR A 136 14.89 2.67 4.87
C THR A 136 14.40 2.98 6.30
N ASN A 137 15.18 2.56 7.30
CA ASN A 137 14.90 2.90 8.71
C ASN A 137 14.90 4.42 8.96
N SER A 138 15.73 5.17 8.23
CA SER A 138 15.78 6.63 8.33
C SER A 138 14.48 7.27 7.86
N GLU A 139 13.92 6.82 6.73
CA GLU A 139 12.65 7.31 6.19
C GLU A 139 11.50 7.02 7.13
N ARG A 140 11.37 5.78 7.62
CA ARG A 140 10.34 5.40 8.59
C ARG A 140 10.42 6.21 9.89
N ARG A 141 11.64 6.49 10.37
CA ARG A 141 11.84 7.31 11.56
C ARG A 141 11.48 8.77 11.34
N SER A 142 11.95 9.35 10.24
CA SER A 142 11.76 10.77 9.92
C SER A 142 10.32 11.12 9.57
N GLY A 143 9.56 10.14 9.11
CA GLY A 143 8.19 10.29 8.60
C GLY A 143 8.17 10.31 7.08
N CYS A 144 7.50 9.30 6.51
CA CYS A 144 7.32 9.14 5.08
C CYS A 144 5.95 8.56 4.75
N MET A 145 5.52 8.75 3.52
CA MET A 145 4.45 7.95 2.93
C MET A 145 5.01 7.03 1.86
N LEU A 146 4.47 5.82 1.81
CA LEU A 146 4.70 4.84 0.76
C LEU A 146 3.44 4.68 -0.04
N ILE A 147 3.54 4.85 -1.35
CA ILE A 147 2.45 4.73 -2.30
C ILE A 147 2.75 3.57 -3.24
N ASP A 148 1.89 2.56 -3.21
CA ASP A 148 1.89 1.46 -4.17
C ASP A 148 0.80 1.72 -5.21
N PHE A 149 1.21 2.22 -6.37
CA PHE A 149 0.33 2.55 -7.47
C PHE A 149 0.14 1.34 -8.38
N GLY A 150 -0.79 0.48 -7.98
CA GLY A 150 -1.10 -0.78 -8.68
C GLY A 150 -2.04 -0.60 -9.88
N ALA A 151 -2.49 -1.74 -10.43
CA ALA A 151 -3.43 -1.76 -11.55
C ALA A 151 -4.85 -1.34 -11.11
N ASP A 152 -5.44 -2.02 -10.12
CA ASP A 152 -6.82 -1.80 -9.70
C ASP A 152 -6.94 -0.97 -8.42
N THR A 153 -5.84 -0.81 -7.70
CA THR A 153 -5.81 -0.10 -6.42
C THR A 153 -4.54 0.69 -6.24
N THR A 154 -4.65 1.79 -5.49
CA THR A 154 -3.50 2.54 -4.97
C THR A 154 -3.50 2.43 -3.46
N THR A 155 -2.44 1.85 -2.90
CA THR A 155 -2.28 1.69 -1.45
C THR A 155 -1.41 2.80 -0.89
N VAL A 156 -1.88 3.41 0.20
CA VAL A 156 -1.20 4.49 0.92
C VAL A 156 -0.85 4.01 2.31
N SER A 157 0.41 4.07 2.70
CA SER A 157 0.84 3.81 4.07
C SER A 157 1.75 4.92 4.59
N VAL A 158 1.52 5.34 5.82
CA VAL A 158 2.26 6.43 6.50
C VAL A 158 3.05 5.84 7.64
N TYR A 159 4.34 6.17 7.69
CA TYR A 159 5.25 5.78 8.76
C TYR A 159 5.82 7.00 9.46
N LYS A 160 5.92 6.93 10.79
CA LYS A 160 6.60 7.91 11.64
C LYS A 160 7.14 7.23 12.88
N ASN A 161 8.37 7.55 13.29
CA ASN A 161 9.06 6.95 14.43
C ASN A 161 9.16 5.41 14.31
N ASN A 162 9.38 4.90 13.09
CA ASN A 162 9.40 3.48 12.72
C ASN A 162 8.06 2.73 12.91
N ILE A 163 6.97 3.44 13.15
CA ILE A 163 5.65 2.87 13.40
C ILE A 163 4.73 3.19 12.23
N LEU A 164 3.93 2.21 11.79
CA LEU A 164 2.82 2.45 10.86
C LEU A 164 1.76 3.31 11.54
N ARG A 165 1.43 4.45 10.97
CA ARG A 165 0.46 5.41 11.50
C ARG A 165 -0.87 5.45 10.76
N HIS A 166 -0.86 5.04 9.50
CA HIS A 166 -2.05 4.97 8.66
C HIS A 166 -1.82 3.99 7.51
N LEU A 167 -2.87 3.30 7.10
CA LEU A 167 -2.92 2.50 5.88
C LEU A 167 -4.32 2.57 5.30
N ALA A 168 -4.40 2.90 4.02
CA ALA A 168 -5.65 2.95 3.27
C ALA A 168 -5.44 2.41 1.86
N VAL A 169 -6.49 1.84 1.30
CA VAL A 169 -6.51 1.37 -0.09
C VAL A 169 -7.58 2.12 -0.85
N ILE A 170 -7.15 2.81 -1.89
CA ILE A 170 -7.99 3.58 -2.81
C ILE A 170 -8.36 2.63 -3.96
N PRO A 171 -9.64 2.46 -4.31
CA PRO A 171 -10.08 1.56 -5.38
C PRO A 171 -9.91 2.16 -6.78
N LEU A 172 -8.77 2.79 -7.03
CA LEU A 172 -8.37 3.39 -8.29
C LEU A 172 -6.90 3.06 -8.55
N GLY A 173 -6.55 2.78 -9.79
CA GLY A 173 -5.20 2.46 -10.23
C GLY A 173 -5.02 2.58 -11.74
N GLY A 174 -3.95 2.00 -12.27
CA GLY A 174 -3.60 2.09 -13.69
C GLY A 174 -4.65 1.56 -14.66
N SER A 175 -5.45 0.55 -14.24
CA SER A 175 -6.56 0.03 -15.06
C SER A 175 -7.67 1.05 -15.27
N ASN A 176 -7.82 2.04 -14.38
CA ASN A 176 -8.79 3.11 -14.59
C ASN A 176 -8.35 4.03 -15.73
N ILE A 177 -7.05 4.28 -15.88
CA ILE A 177 -6.49 5.04 -17.02
C ILE A 177 -6.79 4.28 -18.32
N THR A 178 -6.55 2.97 -18.36
CA THR A 178 -6.85 2.13 -19.54
C THR A 178 -8.32 2.19 -19.90
N LYS A 179 -9.21 2.09 -18.92
CA LYS A 179 -10.68 2.20 -19.14
C LYS A 179 -11.10 3.56 -19.69
N ASP A 180 -10.45 4.65 -19.25
CA ASP A 180 -10.72 5.98 -19.78
C ASP A 180 -10.27 6.10 -21.25
N ILE A 181 -9.14 5.51 -21.62
CA ILE A 181 -8.69 5.42 -23.00
C ILE A 181 -9.67 4.59 -23.85
N CYS A 182 -10.18 3.46 -23.32
CA CYS A 182 -11.19 2.64 -23.97
C CYS A 182 -12.48 3.43 -24.30
N SER A 183 -12.81 4.47 -23.54
CA SER A 183 -13.97 5.32 -23.84
C SER A 183 -13.89 6.02 -25.21
N GLN A 184 -12.70 6.09 -25.80
CA GLN A 184 -12.45 6.57 -27.16
C GLN A 184 -12.65 5.49 -28.25
N GLN A 185 -13.40 4.43 -27.94
CA GLN A 185 -13.69 3.30 -28.83
C GLN A 185 -12.43 2.49 -29.22
N ILE A 186 -11.46 2.44 -28.31
CA ILE A 186 -10.22 1.67 -28.45
C ILE A 186 -10.36 0.38 -27.63
N GLU A 187 -9.93 -0.74 -28.18
CA GLU A 187 -9.93 -2.03 -27.50
C GLU A 187 -8.99 -2.03 -26.29
N GLU A 188 -9.30 -2.81 -25.25
CA GLU A 188 -8.59 -2.76 -23.97
C GLU A 188 -7.09 -3.08 -24.09
N GLU A 189 -6.72 -4.06 -24.95
CA GLU A 189 -5.31 -4.40 -25.17
C GLU A 189 -4.54 -3.24 -25.82
N ASP A 190 -5.14 -2.58 -26.81
CA ASP A 190 -4.53 -1.44 -27.50
C ASP A 190 -4.48 -0.19 -26.62
N ALA A 191 -5.50 0.02 -25.79
CA ALA A 191 -5.53 1.10 -24.80
C ALA A 191 -4.43 0.94 -23.74
N GLU A 192 -4.21 -0.30 -23.28
CA GLU A 192 -3.12 -0.61 -22.34
C GLU A 192 -1.76 -0.36 -23.01
N GLU A 193 -1.57 -0.78 -24.28
CA GLU A 193 -0.35 -0.55 -25.02
C GLU A 193 -0.08 0.95 -25.26
N LEU A 194 -1.11 1.74 -25.60
CA LEU A 194 -1.02 3.21 -25.70
C LEU A 194 -0.58 3.84 -24.40
N LYS A 195 -1.20 3.45 -23.27
CA LYS A 195 -0.83 3.92 -21.94
C LYS A 195 0.62 3.61 -21.59
N LEU A 196 1.07 2.38 -21.82
CA LEU A 196 2.43 1.95 -21.51
C LEU A 196 3.48 2.65 -22.37
N LYS A 197 3.17 2.92 -23.63
CA LYS A 197 4.11 3.51 -24.58
C LYS A 197 4.18 5.03 -24.52
N TYR A 198 3.04 5.68 -24.35
CA TYR A 198 2.90 7.13 -24.47
C TYR A 198 2.36 7.80 -23.21
N GLY A 199 1.89 7.03 -22.20
CA GLY A 199 1.31 7.59 -20.99
C GLY A 199 2.25 8.52 -20.24
N ASN A 200 1.77 9.75 -20.00
CA ASN A 200 2.51 10.79 -19.30
C ASN A 200 1.66 11.31 -18.13
N ALA A 201 2.19 11.24 -16.92
CA ALA A 201 1.48 11.60 -15.70
C ALA A 201 1.44 13.14 -15.48
N TYR A 202 2.33 13.87 -16.11
CA TYR A 202 2.41 15.33 -16.01
C TYR A 202 3.01 15.94 -17.29
N ILE A 203 2.32 16.89 -17.85
CA ILE A 203 2.76 17.66 -19.00
C ILE A 203 3.24 19.02 -18.50
N ASP A 204 4.48 19.36 -18.79
CA ASP A 204 5.02 20.68 -18.45
C ASP A 204 4.57 21.71 -19.51
N PRO A 205 3.67 22.63 -19.18
CA PRO A 205 3.15 23.59 -20.15
C PRO A 205 4.20 24.60 -20.64
N SER A 206 5.41 24.60 -20.05
CA SER A 206 6.50 25.48 -20.47
C SER A 206 7.44 24.85 -21.51
N LYS A 207 7.28 23.56 -21.78
CA LYS A 207 8.07 22.84 -22.79
C LYS A 207 7.28 22.80 -24.08
N ASP A 208 7.76 23.49 -25.13
CA ASP A 208 7.34 23.25 -26.51
C ASP A 208 7.79 21.83 -26.89
N GLU A 209 6.96 20.81 -26.67
CA GLU A 209 7.19 19.49 -27.23
C GLU A 209 6.86 19.56 -28.72
N GLU A 210 7.73 18.97 -29.58
CA GLU A 210 7.46 18.82 -31.00
C GLU A 210 6.06 18.20 -31.16
N GLU A 211 5.17 18.90 -31.88
CA GLU A 211 3.79 18.46 -32.07
C GLU A 211 3.75 17.10 -32.77
N THR A 212 3.60 16.03 -31.99
CA THR A 212 3.23 14.72 -32.53
C THR A 212 1.70 14.71 -32.61
N PRO A 213 1.10 14.77 -33.81
CA PRO A 213 -0.35 14.98 -33.92
C PRO A 213 -1.15 13.79 -33.41
N ASN A 214 -0.63 12.57 -33.53
CA ASN A 214 -1.29 11.33 -33.11
C ASN A 214 -0.29 10.33 -32.53
N TYR A 215 -0.70 9.64 -31.49
CA TYR A 215 -0.08 8.42 -31.01
C TYR A 215 -0.76 7.21 -31.62
N ALA A 216 0.02 6.24 -32.06
CA ALA A 216 -0.49 5.07 -32.77
C ALA A 216 0.15 3.76 -32.29
N ILE A 217 -0.64 2.70 -32.37
CA ILE A 217 -0.20 1.32 -32.30
C ILE A 217 -0.31 0.75 -33.72
N ASP A 218 0.79 0.25 -34.24
CA ASP A 218 0.97 -0.15 -35.64
C ASP A 218 -0.16 -1.07 -36.13
N GLY A 219 -0.91 -0.59 -37.14
CA GLY A 219 -1.96 -1.35 -37.80
C GLY A 219 -3.22 -1.60 -37.00
N LYS A 220 -3.35 -1.05 -35.77
CA LYS A 220 -4.48 -1.30 -34.87
C LYS A 220 -5.32 -0.05 -34.59
N CYS A 221 -4.76 0.93 -33.93
CA CYS A 221 -5.46 2.13 -33.53
C CYS A 221 -4.59 3.38 -33.54
N SER A 222 -5.22 4.54 -33.54
CA SER A 222 -4.55 5.83 -33.28
C SER A 222 -5.44 6.73 -32.45
N ILE A 223 -4.82 7.62 -31.68
CA ILE A 223 -5.48 8.61 -30.86
C ILE A 223 -4.75 9.95 -30.99
N GLU A 224 -5.47 11.05 -30.94
CA GLU A 224 -4.86 12.38 -30.88
C GLU A 224 -3.96 12.48 -29.63
N ALA A 225 -2.74 12.98 -29.81
CA ALA A 225 -1.75 12.99 -28.73
C ALA A 225 -2.23 13.77 -27.50
N HIS A 226 -2.71 14.99 -27.69
CA HIS A 226 -3.24 15.82 -26.58
C HIS A 226 -4.42 15.15 -25.87
N LEU A 227 -5.30 14.47 -26.60
CA LEU A 227 -6.42 13.77 -25.98
C LEU A 227 -5.96 12.62 -25.08
N LEU A 228 -4.98 11.84 -25.51
CA LEU A 228 -4.41 10.76 -24.67
C LEU A 228 -3.74 11.36 -23.42
N GLU A 229 -2.98 12.42 -23.60
CA GLU A 229 -2.29 13.12 -22.51
C GLU A 229 -3.27 13.67 -21.49
N ASP A 230 -4.32 14.36 -21.92
CA ASP A 230 -5.37 14.88 -21.06
C ASP A 230 -6.07 13.77 -20.26
N ILE A 231 -6.39 12.65 -20.92
CA ILE A 231 -7.02 11.50 -20.26
C ILE A 231 -6.11 10.94 -19.15
N VAL A 232 -4.83 10.71 -19.46
CA VAL A 232 -3.87 10.14 -18.51
C VAL A 232 -3.66 11.10 -17.35
N GLU A 233 -3.35 12.37 -17.62
CA GLU A 233 -3.10 13.38 -16.59
C GLU A 233 -4.33 13.61 -15.70
N ALA A 234 -5.53 13.68 -16.26
CA ALA A 234 -6.77 13.86 -15.50
C ALA A 234 -6.98 12.70 -14.49
N ARG A 235 -6.81 11.45 -14.94
CA ARG A 235 -6.97 10.29 -14.06
C ARG A 235 -5.87 10.20 -13.01
N VAL A 236 -4.63 10.46 -13.37
CA VAL A 236 -3.51 10.52 -12.41
C VAL A 236 -3.79 11.58 -11.35
N ASN A 237 -4.20 12.78 -11.76
CA ASN A 237 -4.54 13.87 -10.84
C ASN A 237 -5.66 13.50 -9.87
N GLU A 238 -6.69 12.77 -10.32
CA GLU A 238 -7.75 12.27 -9.45
C GLU A 238 -7.23 11.27 -8.42
N ILE A 239 -6.40 10.31 -8.85
CA ILE A 239 -5.80 9.32 -7.94
C ILE A 239 -4.92 10.02 -6.91
N LEU A 240 -4.04 10.93 -7.34
CA LEU A 240 -3.15 11.67 -6.45
C LEU A 240 -3.93 12.59 -5.48
N ALA A 241 -5.08 13.14 -5.89
CA ALA A 241 -5.96 13.88 -5.00
C ALA A 241 -6.53 12.98 -3.89
N ASN A 242 -6.96 11.78 -4.24
CA ASN A 242 -7.44 10.79 -3.26
C ASN A 242 -6.31 10.33 -2.33
N VAL A 243 -5.10 10.09 -2.86
CA VAL A 243 -3.90 9.79 -2.05
C VAL A 243 -3.65 10.90 -1.03
N TRP A 244 -3.61 12.16 -1.49
CA TRP A 244 -3.36 13.29 -0.59
C TRP A 244 -4.45 13.45 0.47
N ASN A 245 -5.70 13.22 0.11
CA ASN A 245 -6.81 13.24 1.07
C ASN A 245 -6.63 12.19 2.18
N GLN A 246 -6.14 10.97 1.85
CA GLN A 246 -5.82 9.97 2.87
C GLN A 246 -4.70 10.43 3.81
N ILE A 247 -3.71 11.17 3.31
CA ILE A 247 -2.64 11.74 4.13
C ILE A 247 -3.18 12.79 5.10
N VAL A 248 -4.03 13.70 4.62
CA VAL A 248 -4.69 14.71 5.47
C VAL A 248 -5.55 14.04 6.55
N LEU A 249 -6.36 13.04 6.18
CA LEU A 249 -7.17 12.26 7.12
C LEU A 249 -6.32 11.52 8.18
N SER A 250 -5.10 11.16 7.85
CA SER A 250 -4.17 10.54 8.79
C SER A 250 -3.68 11.50 9.90
N GLY A 251 -3.68 12.82 9.63
CA GLY A 251 -3.11 13.86 10.49
C GLY A 251 -1.58 13.91 10.47
N TYR A 252 -0.96 13.45 9.38
CA TYR A 252 0.50 13.43 9.19
C TYR A 252 0.98 14.24 7.97
N ASP A 253 0.13 15.04 7.35
CA ASP A 253 0.41 15.85 6.17
C ASP A 253 1.58 16.84 6.38
N ASP A 254 1.78 17.34 7.58
CA ASP A 254 2.87 18.24 8.00
C ASP A 254 4.08 17.52 8.63
N LYS A 255 4.10 16.18 8.68
CA LYS A 255 5.07 15.38 9.44
C LYS A 255 5.93 14.46 8.55
N LEU A 256 5.83 14.58 7.24
CA LEU A 256 6.48 13.70 6.26
C LEU A 256 7.84 14.27 5.82
N LEU A 257 8.80 14.37 6.74
CA LEU A 257 10.13 14.96 6.46
C LEU A 257 10.95 14.19 5.42
N ALA A 258 10.69 12.89 5.27
CA ALA A 258 11.33 12.07 4.25
C ALA A 258 10.51 12.04 2.93
N GLY A 259 9.31 12.66 2.92
CA GLY A 259 8.49 12.82 1.73
C GLY A 259 7.76 11.56 1.30
N ALA A 260 7.66 11.35 -0.01
CA ALA A 260 6.96 10.23 -0.62
C ALA A 260 7.91 9.24 -1.30
N ILE A 261 7.62 7.98 -1.12
CA ILE A 261 8.22 6.87 -1.86
C ILE A 261 7.12 6.25 -2.72
N VAL A 262 7.30 6.23 -4.03
CA VAL A 262 6.31 5.75 -4.99
C VAL A 262 6.79 4.47 -5.65
N THR A 263 5.91 3.49 -5.77
CA THR A 263 6.16 2.18 -6.37
C THR A 263 4.89 1.65 -7.06
N GLY A 264 4.97 0.45 -7.62
CA GLY A 264 3.87 -0.18 -8.35
C GLY A 264 3.95 0.01 -9.85
N GLY A 265 3.22 -0.81 -10.61
CA GLY A 265 3.28 -0.82 -12.08
C GLY A 265 2.89 0.52 -12.71
N ALA A 266 1.83 1.15 -12.22
CA ALA A 266 1.36 2.45 -12.75
C ALA A 266 2.27 3.63 -12.35
N ALA A 267 3.16 3.45 -11.37
CA ALA A 267 4.18 4.44 -11.03
C ALA A 267 5.24 4.63 -12.14
N ASN A 268 5.33 3.70 -13.08
CA ASN A 268 6.26 3.79 -14.22
C ASN A 268 5.80 4.75 -15.33
N LEU A 269 4.62 5.37 -15.20
CA LEU A 269 4.22 6.42 -16.13
C LEU A 269 5.26 7.56 -16.14
N LYS A 270 5.51 8.09 -17.33
CA LYS A 270 6.45 9.20 -17.51
C LYS A 270 6.07 10.38 -16.61
N ASN A 271 7.03 11.05 -16.02
CA ASN A 271 6.86 12.25 -15.16
C ASN A 271 5.99 12.03 -13.91
N MET A 272 5.92 10.80 -13.36
CA MET A 272 5.13 10.52 -12.15
C MET A 272 5.66 11.24 -10.90
N GLU A 273 6.97 11.40 -10.76
CA GLU A 273 7.56 12.15 -9.63
C GLU A 273 7.15 13.62 -9.66
N GLU A 274 7.16 14.22 -10.85
CA GLU A 274 6.74 15.60 -11.07
C GLU A 274 5.25 15.78 -10.79
N ALA A 275 4.41 14.89 -11.32
CA ALA A 275 2.97 14.88 -11.06
C ALA A 275 2.70 14.85 -9.56
N PHE A 276 3.39 13.95 -8.85
CA PHE A 276 3.25 13.80 -7.41
C PHE A 276 3.68 15.07 -6.66
N SER A 277 4.87 15.61 -6.94
CA SER A 277 5.41 16.82 -6.32
C SER A 277 4.50 18.04 -6.55
N LYS A 278 4.00 18.22 -7.75
CA LYS A 278 3.08 19.34 -8.09
C LYS A 278 1.78 19.24 -7.32
N ARG A 279 1.20 18.04 -7.23
CA ARG A 279 -0.09 17.82 -6.56
C ARG A 279 -0.02 17.91 -5.05
N THR A 280 1.05 17.37 -4.44
CA THR A 280 1.20 17.27 -2.98
C THR A 280 2.03 18.39 -2.37
N LYS A 281 2.75 19.14 -3.20
CA LYS A 281 3.74 20.15 -2.79
C LYS A 281 4.87 19.59 -1.92
N LEU A 282 5.10 18.28 -1.95
CA LEU A 282 6.23 17.66 -1.30
C LEU A 282 7.50 17.86 -2.12
N GLU A 283 8.55 18.33 -1.45
CA GLU A 283 9.85 18.54 -2.09
C GLU A 283 10.60 17.24 -2.36
N LYS A 284 10.33 16.22 -1.54
CA LYS A 284 11.01 14.93 -1.62
C LYS A 284 10.05 13.86 -2.12
N VAL A 285 10.22 13.48 -3.35
CA VAL A 285 9.54 12.34 -3.97
C VAL A 285 10.60 11.47 -4.60
N ARG A 286 10.55 10.17 -4.39
CA ARG A 286 11.42 9.22 -5.07
C ARG A 286 10.67 7.98 -5.52
N MET A 287 11.11 7.42 -6.63
CA MET A 287 10.70 6.08 -7.01
C MET A 287 11.42 5.04 -6.15
N ALA A 288 10.70 3.99 -5.75
CA ALA A 288 11.31 2.87 -5.07
C ALA A 288 12.30 2.18 -6.02
N LYS A 289 13.57 2.07 -5.60
CA LYS A 289 14.58 1.32 -6.34
C LYS A 289 14.69 -0.06 -5.72
N ASP A 290 14.71 -1.05 -6.56
CA ASP A 290 14.82 -2.47 -6.21
C ASP A 290 16.27 -2.82 -5.81
N SER A 291 16.77 -2.19 -4.74
CA SER A 291 18.16 -2.37 -4.31
C SER A 291 18.39 -3.60 -3.43
N GLN A 292 17.31 -4.29 -3.01
CA GLN A 292 17.41 -5.43 -2.09
C GLN A 292 16.87 -6.76 -2.66
N LEU A 293 16.17 -6.74 -3.78
CA LEU A 293 15.66 -7.94 -4.43
C LEU A 293 16.63 -8.39 -5.54
N SER A 294 17.69 -9.08 -5.17
CA SER A 294 18.41 -9.89 -6.16
C SER A 294 17.61 -11.16 -6.40
N LEU A 295 16.79 -11.19 -7.44
CA LEU A 295 16.19 -12.42 -7.94
C LEU A 295 17.32 -13.32 -8.46
N LYS A 296 17.68 -14.34 -7.70
CA LYS A 296 18.50 -15.44 -8.23
C LYS A 296 17.62 -16.25 -9.16
N GLY A 297 17.83 -16.08 -10.47
CA GLY A 297 17.26 -16.96 -11.48
C GLY A 297 16.27 -16.37 -12.46
N GLY A 298 16.47 -15.14 -12.93
CA GLY A 298 15.91 -14.64 -14.20
C GLY A 298 14.42 -14.97 -14.44
N ILE A 299 13.55 -14.70 -13.47
CA ILE A 299 12.11 -14.63 -13.70
C ILE A 299 11.79 -13.14 -13.75
N GLU A 300 11.78 -12.60 -14.96
CA GLU A 300 11.18 -11.31 -15.28
C GLU A 300 9.66 -11.40 -15.20
#